data_26349e624105f35043d76762ab94a6ef
#
_entry.id   26349e624105f35043d76762ab94a6ef
#
_cell.length_a   1.000
_cell.length_b   1.000
_cell.length_c   1.000
_cell.angle_alpha   90.00
_cell.angle_beta   90.00
_cell.angle_gamma   90.00
#
_symmetry.space_group_name_H-M   'P 1'
#
loop_
_entity.id
_entity.type
_entity.pdbx_description
1 polymer ?
#
loop_
_entity_poly.entity_id
_entity_poly.type
_entity_poly.pdbx_seq_one_letter_code
_entity_poly.pdbx_strand_id
1 'polypeptide(L)'
;MFSARLPISICTAALLAASVAHAADYPQPIYVQPPVIEEFSGWYLRGDIGFSNQQVGSLFNEQYSAFDSVQTVDKGFDAAPFFGLGIGYNFNDWLRFDVTGEYRGRANFHGLDIGSVGGFFIPDRYTGSKSEWTFLLNGYIDLGTWYNVTPFVGAGIGFSRNTISDFGDVGISTCPPALCTSDAHGVTASQWNFAWALHAGLAYKVTKNFTVELAYRYLDLGNAKTGDLVTYDGNVFPPMEFRHLTSHDLKLGLRFNLDGFADYSRPARYHHQPQVYTPAPPMYEPPLRSRG
;
A
#
# COMPACT_ATOMS: atom_id res chain seq x y z
N MET A 1 -37.59 77.58 -21.20
CA MET A 1 -37.60 78.31 -22.49
C MET A 1 -37.52 77.28 -23.62
N PHE A 2 -38.56 77.35 -24.47
CA PHE A 2 -38.70 76.74 -25.82
C PHE A 2 -38.60 75.18 -25.88
N SER A 3 -39.67 74.49 -25.99
CA SER A 3 -40.82 74.46 -26.96
C SER A 3 -40.44 73.97 -28.36
N ALA A 4 -41.20 72.98 -28.76
CA ALA A 4 -41.81 72.69 -30.07
C ALA A 4 -41.22 71.41 -30.75
N ARG A 5 -41.99 70.54 -31.12
CA ARG A 5 -43.24 70.23 -31.85
C ARG A 5 -42.97 68.99 -32.72
N LEU A 6 -43.88 68.01 -32.64
CA LEU A 6 -44.10 66.98 -33.67
C LEU A 6 -44.38 67.58 -35.06
N PRO A 7 -44.24 66.78 -36.11
CA PRO A 7 -45.48 66.36 -36.74
C PRO A 7 -45.57 64.87 -37.11
N ILE A 8 -46.77 64.42 -37.06
CA ILE A 8 -47.43 63.26 -37.61
C ILE A 8 -47.25 63.20 -39.12
N SER A 9 -46.93 62.03 -39.65
CA SER A 9 -47.30 61.70 -41.03
C SER A 9 -47.77 60.27 -41.18
N ILE A 10 -48.97 60.15 -41.54
CA ILE A 10 -49.73 58.99 -41.99
C ILE A 10 -49.23 58.63 -43.40
N CYS A 11 -48.97 57.33 -43.65
CA CYS A 11 -49.24 56.74 -44.97
C CYS A 11 -49.19 55.21 -44.97
N THR A 12 -50.34 54.70 -45.25
CA THR A 12 -50.70 53.63 -46.21
C THR A 12 -50.35 52.21 -45.94
N ALA A 13 -51.40 51.46 -45.70
CA ALA A 13 -51.51 50.02 -45.76
C ALA A 13 -51.08 49.43 -47.09
N ALA A 14 -50.25 48.43 -47.09
CA ALA A 14 -50.12 47.47 -48.18
C ALA A 14 -50.26 46.05 -47.57
N LEU A 15 -51.43 45.47 -47.79
CA LEU A 15 -51.68 44.05 -47.59
C LEU A 15 -50.82 43.27 -48.58
N LEU A 16 -49.81 42.57 -48.10
CA LEU A 16 -49.19 41.49 -48.83
C LEU A 16 -49.47 40.19 -48.05
N ALA A 17 -50.28 39.34 -48.67
CA ALA A 17 -50.52 37.98 -48.22
C ALA A 17 -49.20 37.20 -48.24
N ALA A 18 -48.59 37.10 -47.10
CA ALA A 18 -47.47 36.13 -46.89
C ALA A 18 -48.07 34.74 -46.67
N SER A 19 -47.89 33.87 -47.62
CA SER A 19 -48.09 32.43 -47.48
C SER A 19 -47.29 31.91 -46.32
N VAL A 20 -48.00 31.41 -45.30
CA VAL A 20 -47.37 30.71 -44.14
C VAL A 20 -46.77 29.45 -44.70
N ALA A 21 -45.43 29.44 -44.94
CA ALA A 21 -44.71 28.24 -45.12
C ALA A 21 -44.64 27.56 -43.72
N HIS A 22 -45.40 26.51 -43.53
CA HIS A 22 -45.20 25.60 -42.40
C HIS A 22 -43.87 24.93 -42.63
N ALA A 23 -42.79 25.52 -42.10
CA ALA A 23 -41.56 24.77 -41.83
C ALA A 23 -41.92 23.71 -40.79
N ALA A 24 -41.86 22.44 -41.17
CA ALA A 24 -41.98 21.34 -40.25
C ALA A 24 -40.87 21.52 -39.19
N ASP A 25 -41.31 21.85 -38.01
CA ASP A 25 -40.42 21.99 -36.85
C ASP A 25 -39.96 20.59 -36.51
N TYR A 26 -38.80 20.16 -37.07
CA TYR A 26 -38.13 18.96 -36.64
C TYR A 26 -37.61 19.20 -35.23
N PRO A 27 -38.10 18.46 -34.22
CA PRO A 27 -37.54 18.60 -32.89
C PRO A 27 -36.03 18.34 -32.99
N GLN A 28 -35.24 19.33 -32.63
CA GLN A 28 -33.79 19.17 -32.58
C GLN A 28 -33.47 18.01 -31.65
N PRO A 29 -32.57 17.08 -32.02
CA PRO A 29 -32.17 15.99 -31.14
C PRO A 29 -31.61 16.61 -29.86
N ILE A 30 -32.25 16.32 -28.73
CA ILE A 30 -31.74 16.71 -27.43
C ILE A 30 -30.43 15.93 -27.23
N TYR A 31 -29.33 16.62 -27.42
CA TYR A 31 -28.02 16.08 -27.15
C TYR A 31 -27.87 16.04 -25.61
N VAL A 32 -28.33 14.95 -24.98
CA VAL A 32 -28.04 14.68 -23.59
C VAL A 32 -26.57 14.30 -23.57
N GLN A 33 -25.72 15.21 -23.13
CA GLN A 33 -24.32 14.86 -22.83
C GLN A 33 -24.35 13.69 -21.86
N PRO A 34 -23.70 12.57 -22.18
CA PRO A 34 -23.57 11.48 -21.20
C PRO A 34 -22.91 12.08 -19.97
N PRO A 35 -23.40 11.76 -18.75
CA PRO A 35 -22.75 12.22 -17.53
C PRO A 35 -21.28 11.83 -17.59
N VAL A 36 -20.39 12.79 -17.36
CA VAL A 36 -18.96 12.56 -17.17
C VAL A 36 -18.87 11.74 -15.89
N ILE A 37 -18.77 10.44 -16.03
CA ILE A 37 -18.52 9.54 -14.90
C ILE A 37 -17.03 9.65 -14.66
N GLU A 38 -16.63 10.33 -13.59
CA GLU A 38 -15.29 10.17 -13.04
C GLU A 38 -15.15 8.71 -12.65
N GLU A 39 -14.52 7.92 -13.49
CA GLU A 39 -14.17 6.55 -13.18
C GLU A 39 -13.05 6.60 -12.14
N PHE A 40 -13.37 6.33 -10.87
CA PHE A 40 -12.40 5.95 -9.83
C PHE A 40 -11.85 4.55 -10.15
N SER A 41 -11.46 4.36 -11.40
CA SER A 41 -11.03 3.09 -11.94
C SER A 41 -9.61 2.80 -11.47
N GLY A 42 -9.43 1.63 -10.85
CA GLY A 42 -8.13 1.09 -10.52
C GLY A 42 -7.68 1.25 -9.06
N TRP A 43 -8.29 2.08 -8.24
CA TRP A 43 -7.93 2.23 -6.84
C TRP A 43 -8.43 1.08 -5.98
N TYR A 44 -7.61 0.66 -5.01
CA TYR A 44 -8.00 -0.34 -4.03
C TYR A 44 -7.49 -0.01 -2.62
N LEU A 45 -8.20 -0.52 -1.64
CA LEU A 45 -7.75 -0.59 -0.25
C LEU A 45 -7.27 -2.01 0.05
N ARG A 46 -6.28 -2.11 0.92
CA ARG A 46 -5.84 -3.41 1.41
C ARG A 46 -5.68 -3.43 2.92
N GLY A 47 -5.89 -4.59 3.50
CA GLY A 47 -5.56 -4.91 4.88
C GLY A 47 -4.79 -6.21 4.91
N ASP A 48 -3.75 -6.29 5.71
CA ASP A 48 -2.88 -7.45 5.82
C ASP A 48 -2.73 -7.87 7.28
N ILE A 49 -2.75 -9.17 7.52
CA ILE A 49 -2.35 -9.78 8.79
C ILE A 49 -1.37 -10.91 8.48
N GLY A 50 -0.50 -11.22 9.43
CA GLY A 50 0.42 -12.33 9.23
C GLY A 50 1.33 -12.57 10.41
N PHE A 51 2.24 -13.48 10.21
CA PHE A 51 3.31 -13.81 11.14
C PHE A 51 4.66 -13.58 10.51
N SER A 52 5.56 -13.00 11.29
CA SER A 52 6.93 -12.73 10.90
C SER A 52 7.87 -13.67 11.63
N ASN A 53 8.75 -14.33 10.89
CA ASN A 53 9.89 -15.07 11.44
C ASN A 53 11.14 -14.23 11.22
N GLN A 54 11.58 -13.56 12.29
CA GLN A 54 12.65 -12.56 12.22
C GLN A 54 14.00 -13.20 12.53
N GLN A 55 15.01 -12.75 11.81
CA GLN A 55 16.38 -13.21 11.96
C GLN A 55 17.32 -12.03 12.17
N VAL A 56 18.39 -12.26 12.96
CA VAL A 56 19.49 -11.33 13.15
C VAL A 56 20.77 -11.91 12.58
N GLY A 57 21.42 -11.17 11.70
CA GLY A 57 22.67 -11.62 11.06
C GLY A 57 23.83 -11.67 12.05
N SER A 58 24.07 -10.60 12.80
CA SER A 58 25.13 -10.54 13.81
C SER A 58 24.77 -9.58 14.94
N LEU A 59 25.31 -9.87 16.12
CA LEU A 59 25.36 -8.97 17.26
C LEU A 59 26.70 -8.27 17.27
N PHE A 60 26.72 -7.03 17.71
CA PHE A 60 27.96 -6.28 17.86
C PHE A 60 27.86 -5.32 19.06
N ASN A 61 28.91 -5.31 19.88
CA ASN A 61 29.10 -4.32 20.91
C ASN A 61 30.57 -3.86 20.87
N GLU A 62 30.81 -2.58 21.11
CA GLU A 62 32.19 -2.04 21.12
C GLU A 62 33.07 -2.69 22.18
N GLN A 63 32.47 -3.17 23.29
CA GLN A 63 33.17 -3.90 24.34
C GLN A 63 33.79 -5.22 23.85
N TYR A 64 33.32 -5.78 22.73
CA TYR A 64 33.91 -7.01 22.19
C TYR A 64 35.39 -6.86 21.84
N SER A 65 35.86 -5.63 21.63
CA SER A 65 37.28 -5.34 21.42
C SER A 65 38.16 -5.59 22.63
N ALA A 66 37.59 -5.68 23.85
CA ALA A 66 38.30 -6.00 25.08
C ALA A 66 38.50 -7.49 25.31
N PHE A 67 37.85 -8.32 24.49
CA PHE A 67 37.98 -9.78 24.55
C PHE A 67 38.98 -10.29 23.51
N ASP A 68 39.68 -11.37 23.83
CA ASP A 68 40.54 -12.08 22.87
C ASP A 68 39.71 -12.67 21.72
N SER A 69 38.49 -13.14 22.04
CA SER A 69 37.48 -13.57 21.07
C SER A 69 36.10 -13.53 21.68
N VAL A 70 35.08 -13.32 20.82
CA VAL A 70 33.67 -13.45 21.18
C VAL A 70 33.01 -14.40 20.17
N GLN A 71 32.34 -15.41 20.69
CA GLN A 71 31.59 -16.38 19.89
C GLN A 71 30.10 -16.28 20.23
N THR A 72 29.29 -15.92 19.28
CA THR A 72 27.83 -16.01 19.40
C THR A 72 27.38 -17.45 19.23
N VAL A 73 26.83 -18.03 20.30
CA VAL A 73 26.35 -19.41 20.36
C VAL A 73 24.91 -19.52 19.97
N ASP A 74 24.09 -18.54 20.41
CA ASP A 74 22.68 -18.48 20.11
C ASP A 74 22.24 -17.03 19.90
N LYS A 75 21.31 -16.83 18.97
CA LYS A 75 20.67 -15.55 18.73
C LYS A 75 19.40 -15.72 17.88
N GLY A 76 18.31 -15.11 18.30
CA GLY A 76 17.06 -15.22 17.57
C GLY A 76 15.95 -14.36 18.13
N PHE A 77 14.93 -14.19 17.32
CA PHE A 77 13.66 -13.57 17.70
C PHE A 77 12.56 -14.61 17.60
N ASP A 78 11.61 -14.55 18.52
CA ASP A 78 10.37 -15.31 18.40
C ASP A 78 9.56 -14.80 17.18
N ALA A 79 8.70 -15.68 16.64
CA ALA A 79 7.73 -15.26 15.65
C ALA A 79 6.72 -14.29 16.27
N ALA A 80 6.40 -13.21 15.55
CA ALA A 80 5.47 -12.20 16.02
C ALA A 80 4.39 -11.93 14.98
N PRO A 81 3.14 -11.64 15.42
CA PRO A 81 2.09 -11.22 14.52
C PRO A 81 2.33 -9.80 14.02
N PHE A 82 1.83 -9.51 12.83
CA PHE A 82 1.78 -8.16 12.30
C PHE A 82 0.42 -7.87 11.64
N PHE A 83 0.11 -6.60 11.55
CA PHE A 83 -1.04 -6.11 10.80
C PHE A 83 -0.64 -4.86 10.02
N GLY A 84 -1.28 -4.66 8.88
CA GLY A 84 -1.02 -3.54 8.01
C GLY A 84 -2.24 -3.08 7.24
N LEU A 85 -2.17 -1.85 6.81
CA LEU A 85 -3.15 -1.23 5.92
C LEU A 85 -2.42 -0.58 4.75
N GLY A 86 -3.11 -0.47 3.63
CA GLY A 86 -2.54 0.17 2.46
C GLY A 86 -3.59 0.66 1.48
N ILE A 87 -3.13 1.51 0.58
CA ILE A 87 -3.88 1.97 -0.58
C ILE A 87 -3.05 1.70 -1.82
N GLY A 88 -3.71 1.25 -2.87
CA GLY A 88 -3.02 0.91 -4.11
C GLY A 88 -3.82 1.26 -5.35
N TYR A 89 -3.17 1.08 -6.46
CA TYR A 89 -3.69 1.38 -7.79
C TYR A 89 -3.33 0.26 -8.77
N ASN A 90 -4.34 -0.29 -9.45
CA ASN A 90 -4.16 -1.21 -10.57
C ASN A 90 -3.89 -0.36 -11.82
N PHE A 91 -2.64 -0.31 -12.24
CA PHE A 91 -2.24 0.46 -13.42
C PHE A 91 -2.81 -0.18 -14.70
N ASN A 92 -2.81 -1.52 -14.76
CA ASN A 92 -3.43 -2.33 -15.79
C ASN A 92 -3.72 -3.75 -15.24
N ASP A 93 -4.07 -4.70 -16.11
CA ASP A 93 -4.50 -6.04 -15.71
C ASP A 93 -3.35 -6.90 -15.11
N TRP A 94 -2.09 -6.49 -15.29
CA TRP A 94 -0.92 -7.25 -14.83
C TRP A 94 0.03 -6.46 -13.94
N LEU A 95 -0.15 -5.12 -13.79
CA LEU A 95 0.75 -4.26 -13.02
C LEU A 95 -0.05 -3.45 -12.00
N ARG A 96 0.34 -3.51 -10.75
CA ARG A 96 -0.25 -2.74 -9.65
C ARG A 96 0.81 -2.23 -8.69
N PHE A 97 0.48 -1.14 -8.02
CA PHE A 97 1.32 -0.52 -6.99
C PHE A 97 0.51 -0.26 -5.74
N ASP A 98 1.16 -0.30 -4.59
CA ASP A 98 0.54 0.15 -3.35
C ASP A 98 1.56 0.78 -2.38
N VAL A 99 1.02 1.54 -1.45
CA VAL A 99 1.73 2.03 -0.27
C VAL A 99 1.12 1.36 0.94
N THR A 100 1.96 0.71 1.74
CA THR A 100 1.54 0.03 2.95
C THR A 100 2.23 0.59 4.18
N GLY A 101 1.48 0.68 5.29
CA GLY A 101 1.99 0.92 6.63
C GLY A 101 1.66 -0.28 7.51
N GLU A 102 2.65 -0.87 8.15
CA GLU A 102 2.51 -2.06 8.96
C GLU A 102 3.11 -1.88 10.34
N TYR A 103 2.44 -2.40 11.34
CA TYR A 103 2.97 -2.56 12.69
C TYR A 103 3.22 -4.04 12.97
N ARG A 104 4.43 -4.33 13.44
CA ARG A 104 4.85 -5.66 13.86
C ARG A 104 4.94 -5.70 15.36
N GLY A 105 4.19 -6.62 15.95
CA GLY A 105 4.12 -6.82 17.38
C GLY A 105 5.47 -7.18 17.99
N ARG A 106 5.53 -7.20 19.31
CA ARG A 106 6.74 -7.56 20.03
C ARG A 106 7.16 -9.00 19.73
N ALA A 107 8.40 -9.15 19.27
CA ALA A 107 9.13 -10.41 19.18
C ALA A 107 10.15 -10.45 20.30
N ASN A 108 10.14 -11.50 21.16
CA ASN A 108 11.15 -11.65 22.18
C ASN A 108 12.48 -12.03 21.54
N PHE A 109 13.55 -11.44 22.06
CA PHE A 109 14.92 -11.73 21.68
C PHE A 109 15.56 -12.64 22.73
N HIS A 110 16.31 -13.61 22.27
CA HIS A 110 17.21 -14.43 23.07
C HIS A 110 18.57 -14.50 22.40
N GLY A 111 19.61 -14.44 23.18
CA GLY A 111 20.97 -14.53 22.70
C GLY A 111 21.91 -15.07 23.77
N LEU A 112 23.01 -15.69 23.33
CA LEU A 112 24.08 -16.19 24.15
C LEU A 112 25.42 -15.99 23.44
N ASP A 113 26.28 -15.20 24.02
CA ASP A 113 27.64 -15.01 23.56
C ASP A 113 28.62 -15.64 24.60
N ILE A 114 29.77 -16.08 24.13
CA ILE A 114 30.88 -16.53 24.97
C ILE A 114 32.10 -15.69 24.60
N GLY A 115 32.46 -14.77 25.47
CA GLY A 115 33.72 -14.05 25.42
C GLY A 115 34.88 -14.87 26.01
N SER A 116 36.08 -14.62 25.54
CA SER A 116 37.28 -15.16 26.19
C SER A 116 38.27 -14.05 26.48
N VAL A 117 38.85 -14.06 27.68
CA VAL A 117 39.90 -13.14 28.11
C VAL A 117 40.93 -13.90 28.92
N GLY A 118 42.20 -13.89 28.53
CA GLY A 118 43.30 -14.51 29.25
C GLY A 118 43.10 -16.02 29.52
N GLY A 119 42.35 -16.72 28.62
CA GLY A 119 42.03 -18.14 28.77
C GLY A 119 40.78 -18.44 29.61
N PHE A 120 40.09 -17.44 30.15
CA PHE A 120 38.82 -17.59 30.84
C PHE A 120 37.65 -17.39 29.86
N PHE A 121 36.59 -18.20 30.01
CA PHE A 121 35.37 -18.08 29.24
C PHE A 121 34.30 -17.35 30.05
N ILE A 122 33.69 -16.35 29.43
CA ILE A 122 32.69 -15.47 30.02
C ILE A 122 31.41 -15.56 29.16
N PRO A 123 30.46 -16.41 29.58
CA PRO A 123 29.17 -16.48 28.86
C PRO A 123 28.23 -15.37 29.34
N ASP A 124 27.62 -14.67 28.36
CA ASP A 124 26.62 -13.62 28.57
C ASP A 124 25.33 -14.00 27.88
N ARG A 125 24.24 -13.95 28.64
CA ARG A 125 22.89 -14.18 28.14
C ARG A 125 22.18 -12.86 27.91
N TYR A 126 21.65 -12.75 26.71
CA TYR A 126 20.86 -11.59 26.27
C TYR A 126 19.39 -11.94 26.21
N THR A 127 18.54 -11.01 26.67
CA THR A 127 17.10 -11.03 26.53
C THR A 127 16.65 -9.67 26.03
N GLY A 128 15.45 -9.58 25.47
CA GLY A 128 14.91 -8.30 25.01
C GLY A 128 13.64 -8.49 24.22
N SER A 129 13.13 -7.40 23.70
CA SER A 129 12.01 -7.43 22.78
C SER A 129 12.18 -6.40 21.67
N LYS A 130 11.68 -6.74 20.48
CA LYS A 130 11.72 -5.89 19.30
C LYS A 130 10.31 -5.66 18.79
N SER A 131 9.98 -4.42 18.46
CA SER A 131 8.80 -4.07 17.69
C SER A 131 9.19 -3.13 16.56
N GLU A 132 8.36 -3.04 15.52
CA GLU A 132 8.69 -2.22 14.37
C GLU A 132 7.49 -1.64 13.63
N TRP A 133 7.72 -0.50 13.01
CA TRP A 133 6.88 0.07 11.99
C TRP A 133 7.59 -0.05 10.65
N THR A 134 6.83 -0.45 9.61
CA THR A 134 7.36 -0.57 8.25
C THR A 134 6.44 0.17 7.28
N PHE A 135 7.02 0.99 6.44
CA PHE A 135 6.33 1.75 5.40
C PHE A 135 6.96 1.41 4.05
N LEU A 136 6.20 0.81 3.16
CA LEU A 136 6.71 0.34 1.86
C LEU A 136 5.87 0.88 0.71
N LEU A 137 6.55 1.27 -0.35
CA LEU A 137 6.01 1.39 -1.70
C LEU A 137 6.30 0.08 -2.42
N ASN A 138 5.26 -0.63 -2.82
CA ASN A 138 5.35 -1.92 -3.46
C ASN A 138 4.86 -1.86 -4.91
N GLY A 139 5.49 -2.64 -5.78
CA GLY A 139 5.04 -2.94 -7.12
C GLY A 139 4.85 -4.44 -7.30
N TYR A 140 3.79 -4.84 -8.00
CA TYR A 140 3.46 -6.25 -8.22
C TYR A 140 3.17 -6.51 -9.69
N ILE A 141 3.57 -7.69 -10.13
CA ILE A 141 3.27 -8.25 -11.45
C ILE A 141 2.35 -9.46 -11.25
N ASP A 142 1.13 -9.36 -11.75
CA ASP A 142 0.15 -10.43 -11.77
C ASP A 142 0.38 -11.30 -13.01
N LEU A 143 0.60 -12.61 -12.82
CA LEU A 143 1.11 -13.53 -13.85
C LEU A 143 0.01 -14.16 -14.73
N GLY A 144 -1.23 -13.67 -14.60
CA GLY A 144 -2.41 -14.21 -15.28
C GLY A 144 -3.39 -14.85 -14.30
N THR A 145 -4.65 -14.94 -14.71
CA THR A 145 -5.74 -15.47 -13.85
C THR A 145 -6.28 -16.76 -14.41
N TRP A 146 -6.29 -17.84 -13.59
CA TRP A 146 -6.87 -19.14 -13.89
C TRP A 146 -7.84 -19.54 -12.77
N TYR A 147 -9.08 -19.81 -13.10
CA TYR A 147 -10.12 -20.20 -12.12
C TYR A 147 -10.22 -19.23 -10.93
N ASN A 148 -10.19 -17.91 -11.18
CA ASN A 148 -10.18 -16.83 -10.19
C ASN A 148 -8.92 -16.75 -9.31
N VAL A 149 -7.89 -17.55 -9.56
CA VAL A 149 -6.60 -17.50 -8.89
C VAL A 149 -5.59 -16.76 -9.78
N THR A 150 -4.93 -15.78 -9.22
CA THR A 150 -3.90 -14.98 -9.88
C THR A 150 -2.60 -15.10 -9.08
N PRO A 151 -1.61 -15.87 -9.54
CA PRO A 151 -0.26 -15.81 -8.98
C PRO A 151 0.36 -14.44 -9.25
N PHE A 152 1.14 -13.96 -8.29
CA PHE A 152 1.84 -12.69 -8.43
C PHE A 152 3.23 -12.74 -7.79
N VAL A 153 4.09 -11.88 -8.28
CA VAL A 153 5.39 -11.54 -7.69
C VAL A 153 5.48 -10.04 -7.52
N GLY A 154 6.31 -9.59 -6.59
CA GLY A 154 6.45 -8.16 -6.35
C GLY A 154 7.72 -7.81 -5.61
N ALA A 155 8.01 -6.52 -5.59
CA ALA A 155 9.09 -5.95 -4.82
C ALA A 155 8.63 -4.64 -4.16
N GLY A 156 9.23 -4.32 -3.03
CA GLY A 156 8.93 -3.09 -2.29
C GLY A 156 10.19 -2.43 -1.78
N ILE A 157 10.13 -1.12 -1.64
CA ILE A 157 11.16 -0.31 -1.02
C ILE A 157 10.54 0.69 -0.06
N GLY A 158 11.27 1.08 0.97
CA GLY A 158 10.75 2.03 1.94
C GLY A 158 11.61 2.14 3.19
N PHE A 159 10.96 2.25 4.34
CA PHE A 159 11.64 2.48 5.61
C PHE A 159 11.06 1.58 6.70
N SER A 160 11.93 1.13 7.60
CA SER A 160 11.57 0.50 8.85
C SER A 160 12.01 1.34 10.03
N ARG A 161 11.21 1.37 11.09
CA ARG A 161 11.59 1.90 12.40
C ARG A 161 11.64 0.75 13.39
N ASN A 162 12.85 0.28 13.67
CA ASN A 162 13.08 -0.82 14.60
C ASN A 162 13.26 -0.25 16.01
N THR A 163 12.56 -0.83 16.99
CA THR A 163 12.62 -0.45 18.39
C THR A 163 13.03 -1.65 19.21
N ILE A 164 14.12 -1.54 19.94
CA ILE A 164 14.56 -2.53 20.94
C ILE A 164 14.17 -2.01 22.32
N SER A 165 13.52 -2.85 23.11
CA SER A 165 13.11 -2.57 24.49
C SER A 165 13.37 -3.75 25.39
N ASP A 166 13.37 -3.49 26.70
CA ASP A 166 13.51 -4.51 27.75
C ASP A 166 14.77 -5.37 27.56
N PHE A 167 15.85 -4.77 27.03
CA PHE A 167 17.10 -5.49 26.80
C PHE A 167 17.79 -5.74 28.14
N GLY A 168 18.13 -6.98 28.40
CA GLY A 168 18.90 -7.42 29.56
C GLY A 168 20.14 -8.20 29.12
N ASP A 169 21.23 -7.93 29.77
CA ASP A 169 22.52 -8.58 29.64
C ASP A 169 22.90 -9.15 30.99
N VAL A 170 23.04 -10.47 31.09
CA VAL A 170 23.28 -11.19 32.32
C VAL A 170 24.47 -12.13 32.14
N GLY A 171 25.58 -11.82 32.81
CA GLY A 171 26.73 -12.68 32.86
C GLY A 171 26.45 -13.98 33.63
N ILE A 172 26.74 -15.13 32.99
CA ILE A 172 26.50 -16.48 33.56
C ILE A 172 27.82 -17.06 34.07
N SER A 173 28.68 -16.30 34.66
CA SER A 173 30.03 -16.78 34.93
C SER A 173 30.23 -17.32 36.33
N THR A 174 31.05 -18.39 36.45
CA THR A 174 31.61 -18.93 37.67
C THR A 174 32.96 -18.33 38.01
N CYS A 175 33.39 -17.30 37.30
CA CYS A 175 34.66 -16.66 37.53
C CYS A 175 34.67 -15.76 38.77
N PRO A 176 35.86 -15.33 39.25
CA PRO A 176 35.94 -14.47 40.43
C PRO A 176 35.08 -13.18 40.24
N PRO A 177 34.34 -12.75 41.28
CA PRO A 177 33.33 -11.67 41.15
C PRO A 177 33.83 -10.36 40.55
N ALA A 178 35.13 -10.10 40.59
CA ALA A 178 35.74 -8.89 40.05
C ALA A 178 35.85 -8.88 38.52
N LEU A 179 35.63 -10.02 37.83
CA LEU A 179 35.83 -10.14 36.40
C LEU A 179 34.55 -10.47 35.62
N CYS A 180 33.43 -10.77 36.28
CA CYS A 180 32.32 -11.48 35.65
C CYS A 180 30.92 -11.05 36.04
N THR A 181 30.74 -9.90 36.62
CA THR A 181 29.41 -9.35 36.91
C THR A 181 29.08 -8.27 35.91
N SER A 182 28.46 -8.65 34.82
CA SER A 182 27.88 -7.69 33.83
C SER A 182 26.37 -7.85 33.77
N ASP A 183 25.70 -7.63 34.91
CA ASP A 183 24.24 -7.47 34.85
C ASP A 183 23.94 -6.03 34.41
N ALA A 184 23.53 -5.88 33.18
CA ALA A 184 23.20 -4.59 32.62
C ALA A 184 21.79 -4.63 31.93
N HIS A 185 21.19 -3.48 31.86
CA HIS A 185 19.96 -3.28 31.10
C HIS A 185 20.15 -2.21 30.03
N GLY A 186 19.59 -2.45 28.86
CA GLY A 186 19.64 -1.50 27.76
C GLY A 186 18.47 -0.53 27.79
N VAL A 187 18.77 0.76 27.66
CA VAL A 187 17.74 1.78 27.49
C VAL A 187 17.00 1.51 26.15
N THR A 188 15.67 1.69 26.17
CA THR A 188 14.87 1.54 24.94
C THR A 188 15.32 2.54 23.89
N ALA A 189 15.58 2.06 22.68
CA ALA A 189 15.94 2.92 21.55
C ALA A 189 15.25 2.48 20.24
N SER A 190 15.11 3.45 19.35
CA SER A 190 14.51 3.25 18.03
C SER A 190 15.45 3.76 16.95
N GLN A 191 15.51 3.04 15.84
CA GLN A 191 16.34 3.42 14.69
C GLN A 191 15.54 3.28 13.38
N TRP A 192 15.65 4.30 12.54
CA TRP A 192 15.13 4.26 11.19
C TRP A 192 16.16 3.68 10.22
N ASN A 193 15.69 2.83 9.32
CA ASN A 193 16.51 2.19 8.29
C ASN A 193 15.78 2.22 6.95
N PHE A 194 16.56 2.15 5.88
CA PHE A 194 16.04 1.72 4.59
C PHE A 194 15.60 0.26 4.69
N ALA A 195 14.45 -0.03 4.08
CA ALA A 195 13.90 -1.39 4.04
C ALA A 195 13.52 -1.75 2.61
N TRP A 196 13.65 -3.02 2.26
CA TRP A 196 13.20 -3.54 0.97
C TRP A 196 12.59 -4.93 1.13
N ALA A 197 11.70 -5.27 0.22
CA ALA A 197 10.96 -6.52 0.29
C ALA A 197 10.84 -7.19 -1.08
N LEU A 198 10.73 -8.53 -1.06
CA LEU A 198 10.31 -9.34 -2.20
C LEU A 198 9.05 -10.10 -1.81
N HIS A 199 8.09 -10.16 -2.72
CA HIS A 199 6.79 -10.77 -2.51
C HIS A 199 6.56 -11.87 -3.53
N ALA A 200 5.92 -12.96 -3.12
CA ALA A 200 5.36 -13.97 -4.01
C ALA A 200 4.08 -14.53 -3.40
N GLY A 201 3.03 -14.69 -4.18
CA GLY A 201 1.77 -15.13 -3.60
C GLY A 201 0.71 -15.50 -4.63
N LEU A 202 -0.45 -15.81 -4.10
CA LEU A 202 -1.66 -16.14 -4.84
C LEU A 202 -2.77 -15.21 -4.39
N ALA A 203 -3.47 -14.62 -5.35
CA ALA A 203 -4.65 -13.80 -5.12
C ALA A 203 -5.87 -14.57 -5.62
N TYR A 204 -6.88 -14.72 -4.77
CA TYR A 204 -8.16 -15.36 -5.11
C TYR A 204 -9.27 -14.30 -5.18
N LYS A 205 -9.83 -14.12 -6.36
CA LYS A 205 -10.93 -13.18 -6.59
C LYS A 205 -12.26 -13.79 -6.11
N VAL A 206 -12.70 -13.37 -4.91
CA VAL A 206 -13.95 -13.84 -4.30
C VAL A 206 -15.17 -13.21 -4.97
N THR A 207 -15.09 -11.89 -5.23
CA THR A 207 -16.11 -11.15 -5.97
C THR A 207 -15.43 -10.19 -6.94
N LYS A 208 -16.19 -9.41 -7.71
CA LYS A 208 -15.63 -8.39 -8.61
C LYS A 208 -14.75 -7.39 -7.87
N ASN A 209 -15.07 -7.09 -6.60
CA ASN A 209 -14.41 -6.05 -5.83
C ASN A 209 -13.55 -6.58 -4.68
N PHE A 210 -13.71 -7.84 -4.30
CA PHE A 210 -13.06 -8.41 -3.14
C PHE A 210 -12.13 -9.56 -3.51
N THR A 211 -10.87 -9.45 -3.10
CA THR A 211 -9.82 -10.43 -3.36
C THR A 211 -9.13 -10.78 -2.04
N VAL A 212 -8.87 -12.06 -1.85
CA VAL A 212 -8.08 -12.59 -0.74
C VAL A 212 -6.71 -12.99 -1.28
N GLU A 213 -5.66 -12.62 -0.59
CA GLU A 213 -4.27 -12.89 -0.99
C GLU A 213 -3.57 -13.72 0.08
N LEU A 214 -2.87 -14.77 -0.33
CA LEU A 214 -1.91 -15.49 0.50
C LEU A 214 -0.53 -15.27 -0.09
N ALA A 215 0.38 -14.68 0.71
CA ALA A 215 1.68 -14.30 0.22
C ALA A 215 2.80 -14.68 1.21
N TYR A 216 3.92 -15.06 0.65
CA TYR A 216 5.21 -15.07 1.30
C TYR A 216 5.92 -13.76 0.99
N ARG A 217 6.63 -13.21 1.99
CA ARG A 217 7.46 -12.03 1.83
C ARG A 217 8.81 -12.23 2.51
N TYR A 218 9.88 -11.94 1.79
CA TYR A 218 11.18 -11.67 2.36
C TYR A 218 11.31 -10.16 2.57
N LEU A 219 11.74 -9.74 3.75
CA LEU A 219 11.87 -8.34 4.11
C LEU A 219 13.21 -8.10 4.80
N ASP A 220 13.99 -7.16 4.27
CA ASP A 220 15.17 -6.60 4.95
C ASP A 220 14.76 -5.35 5.71
N LEU A 221 15.06 -5.34 7.00
CA LEU A 221 14.68 -4.30 7.96
C LEU A 221 15.86 -3.43 8.38
N GLY A 222 17.06 -3.69 7.83
CA GLY A 222 18.30 -3.01 8.18
C GLY A 222 18.82 -3.42 9.57
N ASN A 223 19.04 -2.45 10.44
CA ASN A 223 19.68 -2.67 11.74
C ASN A 223 18.78 -2.17 12.88
N ALA A 224 19.11 -2.59 14.10
CA ALA A 224 18.55 -2.01 15.32
C ALA A 224 19.66 -1.87 16.36
N LYS A 225 19.41 -1.06 17.38
CA LYS A 225 20.31 -0.95 18.54
C LYS A 225 19.51 -0.69 19.80
N THR A 226 20.07 -1.07 20.93
CA THR A 226 19.60 -0.58 22.22
C THR A 226 20.03 0.87 22.41
N GLY A 227 19.56 1.55 23.45
CA GLY A 227 20.28 2.68 24.01
C GLY A 227 21.50 2.16 24.79
N ASP A 228 22.13 3.05 25.53
CA ASP A 228 23.27 2.69 26.36
C ASP A 228 22.90 1.55 27.32
N LEU A 229 23.87 0.70 27.59
CA LEU A 229 23.76 -0.36 28.58
C LEU A 229 24.16 0.20 29.94
N VAL A 230 23.27 0.07 30.91
CA VAL A 230 23.47 0.60 32.26
C VAL A 230 23.51 -0.57 33.23
N THR A 231 24.61 -0.69 33.99
CA THR A 231 24.75 -1.68 35.05
C THR A 231 24.07 -1.25 36.34
N TYR A 232 23.79 -2.17 37.24
CA TYR A 232 23.14 -1.84 38.52
C TYR A 232 24.00 -0.96 39.45
N ASP A 233 25.32 -0.91 39.26
CA ASP A 233 26.23 0.00 39.96
C ASP A 233 26.35 1.38 39.26
N GLY A 234 25.60 1.60 38.15
CA GLY A 234 25.49 2.88 37.46
C GLY A 234 26.55 3.13 36.40
N ASN A 235 27.38 2.14 36.04
CA ASN A 235 28.28 2.29 34.90
C ASN A 235 27.49 2.26 33.58
N VAL A 236 27.96 3.03 32.62
CA VAL A 236 27.32 3.18 31.29
C VAL A 236 28.27 2.61 30.24
N PHE A 237 27.74 1.76 29.40
CA PHE A 237 28.47 1.08 28.33
C PHE A 237 27.78 1.33 26.96
N PRO A 238 28.53 1.18 25.84
CA PRO A 238 27.99 1.32 24.50
C PRO A 238 26.81 0.39 24.22
N PRO A 239 25.91 0.80 23.31
CA PRO A 239 24.72 0.02 22.96
C PRO A 239 25.06 -1.31 22.30
N MET A 240 24.18 -2.30 22.46
CA MET A 240 24.17 -3.53 21.66
C MET A 240 23.55 -3.25 20.29
N GLU A 241 24.26 -3.59 19.22
CA GLU A 241 23.79 -3.47 17.85
C GLU A 241 23.32 -4.82 17.29
N PHE A 242 22.18 -4.82 16.66
CA PHE A 242 21.59 -5.93 15.91
C PHE A 242 21.73 -5.61 14.43
N ARG A 243 22.59 -6.33 13.73
CA ARG A 243 22.92 -6.05 12.33
C ARG A 243 22.27 -7.06 11.40
N HIS A 244 21.87 -6.58 10.21
CA HIS A 244 21.23 -7.39 9.15
C HIS A 244 19.96 -8.09 9.65
N LEU A 245 18.98 -7.30 10.09
CA LEU A 245 17.67 -7.79 10.48
C LEU A 245 16.86 -8.12 9.24
N THR A 246 16.43 -9.37 9.14
CA THR A 246 15.58 -9.84 8.04
C THR A 246 14.35 -10.54 8.60
N SER A 247 13.31 -10.66 7.77
CA SER A 247 12.08 -11.36 8.14
C SER A 247 11.57 -12.21 6.99
N HIS A 248 11.10 -13.39 7.34
CA HIS A 248 10.35 -14.27 6.45
C HIS A 248 8.89 -14.26 6.91
N ASP A 249 8.01 -13.67 6.14
CA ASP A 249 6.64 -13.43 6.53
C ASP A 249 5.68 -14.33 5.75
N LEU A 250 4.71 -14.89 6.44
CA LEU A 250 3.50 -15.45 5.83
C LEU A 250 2.35 -14.47 6.06
N LYS A 251 1.74 -14.00 4.97
CA LYS A 251 0.79 -12.91 4.97
C LYS A 251 -0.53 -13.32 4.35
N LEU A 252 -1.64 -13.03 5.06
CA LEU A 252 -3.00 -13.06 4.53
C LEU A 252 -3.44 -11.61 4.29
N GLY A 253 -3.72 -11.29 3.03
CA GLY A 253 -4.17 -9.98 2.58
C GLY A 253 -5.63 -9.98 2.15
N LEU A 254 -6.31 -8.90 2.40
CA LEU A 254 -7.65 -8.60 1.90
C LEU A 254 -7.55 -7.34 1.04
N ARG A 255 -7.98 -7.41 -0.22
CA ARG A 255 -7.98 -6.27 -1.14
C ARG A 255 -9.39 -5.97 -1.59
N PHE A 256 -9.76 -4.70 -1.49
CA PHE A 256 -11.06 -4.19 -1.88
C PHE A 256 -10.91 -3.12 -2.96
N ASN A 257 -11.38 -3.42 -4.19
CA ASN A 257 -11.38 -2.49 -5.30
C ASN A 257 -12.53 -1.48 -5.14
N LEU A 258 -12.21 -0.18 -5.26
CA LEU A 258 -13.16 0.91 -5.07
C LEU A 258 -14.08 1.11 -6.28
N ASP A 259 -13.74 0.54 -7.43
CA ASP A 259 -14.52 0.64 -8.67
C ASP A 259 -15.98 0.17 -8.54
N GLY A 260 -16.25 -0.72 -7.59
CA GLY A 260 -17.58 -1.24 -7.34
C GLY A 260 -18.55 -0.26 -6.69
N PHE A 261 -18.10 0.77 -6.02
CA PHE A 261 -19.00 1.78 -5.46
C PHE A 261 -19.60 2.68 -6.53
N ALA A 262 -18.90 2.86 -7.66
CA ALA A 262 -19.41 3.61 -8.79
C ALA A 262 -20.54 2.88 -9.52
N ASP A 263 -20.60 1.56 -9.45
CA ASP A 263 -21.59 0.75 -10.18
C ASP A 263 -22.98 0.71 -9.49
N TYR A 264 -23.05 0.93 -8.16
CA TYR A 264 -24.34 1.02 -7.45
C TYR A 264 -25.12 2.31 -7.72
N SER A 265 -24.47 3.35 -8.22
CA SER A 265 -25.10 4.61 -8.60
C SER A 265 -25.37 4.72 -10.11
N ARG A 266 -25.03 3.71 -10.90
CA ARG A 266 -25.29 3.71 -12.34
C ARG A 266 -26.66 3.12 -12.62
N PRO A 267 -27.62 3.90 -13.15
CA PRO A 267 -28.72 3.30 -13.88
C PRO A 267 -28.11 2.48 -15.03
N ALA A 268 -28.66 1.27 -15.25
CA ALA A 268 -28.20 0.34 -16.26
C ALA A 268 -27.81 1.08 -17.54
N ARG A 269 -26.55 0.94 -17.99
CA ARG A 269 -26.14 1.46 -19.30
C ARG A 269 -26.99 0.76 -20.34
N TYR A 270 -28.04 1.43 -20.78
CA TYR A 270 -28.55 1.13 -22.10
C TYR A 270 -27.42 1.53 -23.06
N HIS A 271 -26.77 0.56 -23.66
CA HIS A 271 -26.03 0.79 -24.89
C HIS A 271 -27.06 1.23 -25.94
N HIS A 272 -27.43 2.49 -25.92
CA HIS A 272 -27.93 3.10 -27.11
C HIS A 272 -26.74 3.16 -28.07
N GLN A 273 -26.61 2.12 -28.89
CA GLN A 273 -25.97 2.31 -30.17
C GLN A 273 -26.69 3.53 -30.75
N PRO A 274 -25.97 4.57 -31.19
CA PRO A 274 -26.60 5.65 -31.91
C PRO A 274 -27.33 4.97 -33.08
N GLN A 275 -28.66 4.95 -33.00
CA GLN A 275 -29.45 4.55 -34.16
C GLN A 275 -29.10 5.58 -35.23
N VAL A 276 -28.30 5.17 -36.20
CA VAL A 276 -28.13 5.91 -37.43
C VAL A 276 -29.49 5.90 -38.06
N TYR A 277 -30.21 7.01 -37.90
CA TYR A 277 -31.45 7.23 -38.59
C TYR A 277 -31.11 7.29 -40.09
N THR A 278 -31.31 6.19 -40.80
CA THR A 278 -31.37 6.19 -42.25
C THR A 278 -32.71 6.76 -42.64
N PRO A 279 -32.76 7.95 -43.24
CA PRO A 279 -34.03 8.49 -43.75
C PRO A 279 -34.65 7.46 -44.69
N ALA A 280 -35.95 7.25 -44.52
CA ALA A 280 -36.70 6.41 -45.47
C ALA A 280 -36.47 6.93 -46.88
N PRO A 281 -36.22 6.04 -47.84
CA PRO A 281 -36.11 6.47 -49.23
C PRO A 281 -37.37 7.25 -49.65
N PRO A 282 -37.24 8.33 -50.45
CA PRO A 282 -38.38 9.12 -50.88
C PRO A 282 -39.40 8.21 -51.56
N MET A 283 -40.66 8.30 -51.12
CA MET A 283 -41.76 7.59 -51.77
C MET A 283 -41.86 8.09 -53.20
N TYR A 284 -41.66 7.18 -54.15
CA TYR A 284 -41.85 7.46 -55.56
C TYR A 284 -43.35 7.58 -55.82
N GLU A 285 -43.85 8.83 -56.00
CA GLU A 285 -45.19 9.07 -56.53
C GLU A 285 -45.19 8.75 -58.03
N PRO A 286 -45.98 7.78 -58.48
CA PRO A 286 -46.09 7.53 -59.91
C PRO A 286 -46.77 8.73 -60.62
N PRO A 287 -46.33 9.13 -61.81
CA PRO A 287 -46.88 10.23 -62.53
C PRO A 287 -48.39 10.02 -62.81
N LEU A 288 -49.18 11.06 -62.49
CA LEU A 288 -50.62 11.10 -62.79
C LEU A 288 -50.86 10.88 -64.29
N ARG A 289 -51.53 9.79 -64.63
CA ARG A 289 -51.94 9.55 -66.00
C ARG A 289 -52.93 10.68 -66.38
N SER A 290 -52.56 11.56 -67.34
CA SER A 290 -53.48 12.46 -68.01
C SER A 290 -54.53 11.64 -68.80
N ARG A 291 -55.79 11.78 -68.43
CA ARG A 291 -56.92 11.36 -69.28
C ARG A 291 -57.04 12.33 -70.42
N GLY A 292 -56.81 11.87 -71.66
CA GLY A 292 -57.21 12.50 -72.88
C GLY A 292 -58.65 12.21 -73.19
#